data_25ba20d09b6fd1233df392651864f954
#
_entry.id   25ba20d09b6fd1233df392651864f954
#
_cell.length_a   1.000
_cell.length_b   1.000
_cell.length_c   1.000
_cell.angle_alpha   90.00
_cell.angle_beta   90.00
_cell.angle_gamma   90.00
#
_symmetry.space_group_name_H-M   'P 1'
#
loop_
_entity.id
_entity.type
_entity.pdbx_description
1 polymer ?
#
loop_
_entity_poly.entity_id
_entity_poly.type
_entity_poly.pdbx_seq_one_letter_code
_entity_poly.pdbx_strand_id
1 'polypeptide(L)'
;LRLRRXXXXIAIFDTDLGEFRAVLYDEYCPNTVAAFVERANAGKYDGLPVYAVVQDTYFLTGGHENDKGVYTGRDSDDEALAHEYNVDLWPFRGALVTYSELPGYSDARYLVCNNDHTMTQEQIDELKKSMTESEKRTDVEKANLSNLFDKFIEVGGVFGMSGSVTVFGQTYEGLDVVEKLCNIQSDENTYRAVDTVLVKSVTISEYHADGESSGTAEQ
;
A
#
# COMPACT_ATOMS: atom_id res chain seq x y z
N LEU A 1 1.94 29.98 17.38
CA LEU A 1 1.34 28.72 16.95
C LEU A 1 2.44 27.64 16.90
N ARG A 2 2.46 26.72 17.87
CA ARG A 2 3.31 25.52 17.76
C ARG A 2 2.59 24.57 16.83
N LEU A 3 3.14 24.38 15.64
CA LEU A 3 2.75 23.27 14.77
C LEU A 3 3.09 21.98 15.52
N ARG A 4 2.09 21.23 15.96
CA ARG A 4 2.29 19.83 16.38
C ARG A 4 2.63 19.04 15.12
N ARG A 5 3.86 18.58 15.06
CA ARG A 5 4.23 17.58 14.05
C ARG A 5 3.51 16.29 14.41
N UNK A 6 2.70 15.81 13.72
CA UNK A 6 2.10 14.70 13.92
C UNK A 6 3.03 13.69 13.66
N UNK A 7 3.06 12.96 14.19
CA UNK A 7 3.88 12.03 13.95
C UNK A 7 3.31 11.29 12.94
N UNK A 8 3.62 10.96 12.26
CA UNK A 8 3.19 10.27 11.41
C UNK A 8 3.01 9.03 11.98
N UNK A 9 2.17 8.39 11.92
CA UNK A 9 1.94 7.29 12.29
C UNK A 9 2.65 6.51 11.51
N ILE A 10 3.24 5.48 11.97
CA ILE A 10 3.94 4.44 11.20
C ILE A 10 3.38 3.06 11.53
N ALA A 11 3.45 2.17 10.53
CA ALA A 11 3.18 0.74 10.72
C ALA A 11 4.49 -0.04 10.57
N ILE A 12 4.75 -0.94 11.52
CA ILE A 12 5.91 -1.84 11.54
C ILE A 12 5.37 -3.24 11.24
N PHE A 13 5.84 -3.84 10.18
CA PHE A 13 5.42 -5.16 9.70
C PHE A 13 6.55 -6.16 9.97
N ASP A 14 6.34 -7.06 10.93
CA ASP A 14 7.25 -8.20 11.14
C ASP A 14 6.75 -9.37 10.29
N THR A 15 7.59 -9.89 9.43
CA THR A 15 7.24 -11.01 8.55
C THR A 15 8.26 -12.15 8.64
N ASP A 16 7.93 -13.28 8.06
CA ASP A 16 8.88 -14.40 7.96
C ASP A 16 10.12 -14.05 7.13
N LEU A 17 10.04 -13.03 6.27
CA LEU A 17 11.14 -12.63 5.38
C LEU A 17 11.89 -11.39 5.88
N GLY A 18 11.49 -10.84 7.03
CA GLY A 18 12.11 -9.67 7.64
C GLY A 18 11.09 -8.61 8.03
N GLU A 19 11.59 -7.48 8.54
CA GLU A 19 10.79 -6.34 8.96
C GLU A 19 10.82 -5.24 7.89
N PHE A 20 9.68 -4.59 7.67
CA PHE A 20 9.62 -3.34 6.92
C PHE A 20 8.72 -2.34 7.63
N ARG A 21 8.91 -1.05 7.35
CA ARG A 21 8.21 0.04 8.03
C ARG A 21 7.64 1.03 7.02
N ALA A 22 6.42 1.48 7.27
CA ALA A 22 5.72 2.41 6.39
C ALA A 22 5.15 3.59 7.19
N VAL A 23 5.29 4.78 6.64
CA VAL A 23 4.54 5.95 7.12
C VAL A 23 3.10 5.83 6.64
N LEU A 24 2.14 6.21 7.48
CA LEU A 24 0.71 6.20 7.14
C LEU A 24 0.24 7.63 6.84
N TYR A 25 -0.63 7.77 5.85
CA TYR A 25 -1.08 9.07 5.32
C TYR A 25 -2.43 9.49 5.92
N ASP A 26 -2.48 9.60 7.25
CA ASP A 26 -3.70 9.91 8.00
C ASP A 26 -4.33 11.29 7.67
N GLU A 27 -3.50 12.25 7.24
CA GLU A 27 -4.01 13.56 6.80
C GLU A 27 -4.75 13.49 5.45
N TYR A 28 -4.38 12.51 4.60
CA TYR A 28 -4.90 12.40 3.22
C TYR A 28 -6.01 11.36 3.08
N CYS A 29 -5.96 10.31 3.90
CA CYS A 29 -6.96 9.23 3.88
C CYS A 29 -7.29 8.80 5.31
N PRO A 30 -7.92 9.71 6.09
CA PRO A 30 -8.15 9.49 7.52
C PRO A 30 -9.01 8.27 7.86
N ASN A 31 -10.03 7.97 7.06
CA ASN A 31 -10.92 6.84 7.34
C ASN A 31 -10.22 5.51 7.06
N THR A 32 -9.46 5.43 5.98
CA THR A 32 -8.69 4.24 5.61
C THR A 32 -7.62 3.95 6.68
N VAL A 33 -6.85 4.99 7.05
CA VAL A 33 -5.81 4.83 8.08
C VAL A 33 -6.42 4.47 9.43
N ALA A 34 -7.52 5.13 9.84
CA ALA A 34 -8.20 4.80 11.11
C ALA A 34 -8.64 3.33 11.14
N ALA A 35 -9.27 2.83 10.08
CA ALA A 35 -9.71 1.44 9.98
C ALA A 35 -8.51 0.47 10.00
N PHE A 36 -7.43 0.80 9.30
CA PHE A 36 -6.20 0.00 9.30
C PHE A 36 -5.59 -0.05 10.72
N VAL A 37 -5.46 1.09 11.36
CA VAL A 37 -4.90 1.22 12.74
C VAL A 37 -5.74 0.45 13.74
N GLU A 38 -7.06 0.56 13.67
CA GLU A 38 -7.98 -0.19 14.55
C GLU A 38 -7.76 -1.70 14.42
N ARG A 39 -7.68 -2.20 13.19
CA ARG A 39 -7.45 -3.63 12.92
C ARG A 39 -6.07 -4.08 13.40
N ALA A 40 -5.04 -3.29 13.16
CA ALA A 40 -3.68 -3.59 13.61
C ALA A 40 -3.62 -3.67 15.15
N ASN A 41 -4.18 -2.66 15.84
CA ASN A 41 -4.20 -2.63 17.31
C ASN A 41 -5.04 -3.77 17.92
N ALA A 42 -6.02 -4.27 17.18
CA ALA A 42 -6.82 -5.44 17.58
C ALA A 42 -6.15 -6.78 17.24
N GLY A 43 -4.92 -6.76 16.68
CA GLY A 43 -4.19 -7.96 16.29
C GLY A 43 -4.81 -8.71 15.09
N LYS A 44 -5.68 -8.06 14.34
CA LYS A 44 -6.42 -8.72 13.24
C LYS A 44 -5.55 -9.00 12.01
N TYR A 45 -4.34 -8.46 11.96
CA TYR A 45 -3.38 -8.75 10.90
C TYR A 45 -2.32 -9.77 11.32
N ASP A 46 -2.28 -10.11 12.62
CA ASP A 46 -1.21 -10.97 13.16
C ASP A 46 -1.38 -12.42 12.71
N GLY A 47 -0.30 -12.98 12.18
CA GLY A 47 -0.27 -14.37 11.71
C GLY A 47 -0.98 -14.59 10.38
N LEU A 48 -1.40 -13.53 9.67
CA LEU A 48 -2.06 -13.68 8.37
C LEU A 48 -1.03 -13.99 7.27
N PRO A 49 -1.37 -14.86 6.31
CA PRO A 49 -0.47 -15.15 5.22
C PRO A 49 -0.44 -14.03 4.17
N VAL A 50 0.66 -13.95 3.46
CA VAL A 50 0.69 -13.35 2.13
C VAL A 50 0.01 -14.38 1.22
N TYR A 51 -1.22 -14.16 0.87
CA TYR A 51 -2.01 -15.19 0.18
C TYR A 51 -2.04 -15.06 -1.34
N ALA A 52 -1.68 -13.89 -1.86
CA ALA A 52 -1.58 -13.69 -3.31
C ALA A 52 -0.39 -12.80 -3.66
N VAL A 53 0.29 -13.15 -4.74
CA VAL A 53 1.48 -12.42 -5.22
C VAL A 53 1.40 -12.34 -6.75
N VAL A 54 1.42 -11.12 -7.25
CA VAL A 54 1.73 -10.88 -8.67
C VAL A 54 3.23 -10.62 -8.73
N GLN A 55 3.94 -11.56 -9.31
CA GLN A 55 5.40 -11.66 -9.29
C GLN A 55 6.03 -10.30 -9.62
N ASP A 56 6.97 -9.87 -8.81
CA ASP A 56 7.66 -8.58 -8.87
C ASP A 56 6.79 -7.34 -8.67
N THR A 57 5.47 -7.44 -8.79
CA THR A 57 4.55 -6.31 -8.88
C THR A 57 3.97 -5.91 -7.53
N TYR A 58 3.35 -6.85 -6.81
CA TYR A 58 2.82 -6.61 -5.47
C TYR A 58 2.52 -7.92 -4.76
N PHE A 59 2.39 -7.84 -3.44
CA PHE A 59 1.79 -8.92 -2.65
C PHE A 59 0.52 -8.41 -1.97
N LEU A 60 -0.41 -9.35 -1.70
CA LEU A 60 -1.71 -9.10 -1.09
C LEU A 60 -1.82 -9.88 0.22
N THR A 61 -2.30 -9.20 1.28
CA THR A 61 -2.52 -9.79 2.60
C THR A 61 -3.69 -9.07 3.29
N GLY A 62 -3.94 -9.40 4.53
CA GLY A 62 -5.06 -8.84 5.30
C GLY A 62 -6.36 -9.60 5.06
N GLY A 63 -7.44 -9.09 5.64
CA GLY A 63 -8.71 -9.80 5.58
C GLY A 63 -8.75 -11.03 6.49
N HIS A 64 -9.51 -12.02 6.08
CA HIS A 64 -9.64 -13.30 6.80
C HIS A 64 -10.08 -14.40 5.82
N GLU A 65 -9.84 -15.63 6.18
CA GLU A 65 -10.30 -16.79 5.40
C GLU A 65 -11.75 -17.12 5.80
N ASN A 66 -12.63 -17.18 4.82
CA ASN A 66 -14.03 -17.55 5.06
C ASN A 66 -14.20 -19.08 5.11
N ASP A 67 -15.44 -19.54 5.40
CA ASP A 67 -15.78 -20.96 5.52
C ASP A 67 -15.51 -21.79 4.24
N LYS A 68 -15.27 -21.13 3.12
CA LYS A 68 -14.97 -21.78 1.82
C LYS A 68 -13.49 -21.79 1.48
N GLY A 69 -12.62 -21.35 2.39
CA GLY A 69 -11.20 -21.26 2.15
C GLY A 69 -10.78 -20.10 1.21
N VAL A 70 -11.62 -19.07 1.16
CA VAL A 70 -11.36 -17.89 0.30
C VAL A 70 -11.02 -16.71 1.21
N TYR A 71 -9.92 -16.02 0.92
CA TYR A 71 -9.57 -14.78 1.63
C TYR A 71 -10.49 -13.65 1.19
N THR A 72 -11.16 -13.06 2.16
CA THR A 72 -12.07 -11.94 1.99
C THR A 72 -11.72 -10.81 2.94
N GLY A 73 -12.04 -9.61 2.58
CA GLY A 73 -11.77 -8.43 3.42
C GLY A 73 -12.98 -7.94 4.20
N ARG A 74 -14.14 -8.58 3.99
CA ARG A 74 -15.38 -8.12 4.61
C ARG A 74 -16.21 -9.31 5.10
N ASP A 75 -16.72 -9.17 6.31
CA ASP A 75 -17.90 -9.92 6.73
C ASP A 75 -19.16 -9.25 6.16
N SER A 76 -20.28 -9.97 6.19
CA SER A 76 -21.55 -9.48 5.66
C SER A 76 -22.01 -8.15 6.30
N ASP A 77 -21.61 -7.94 7.53
CA ASP A 77 -22.06 -6.80 8.33
C ASP A 77 -21.08 -5.62 8.32
N ASP A 78 -19.89 -5.78 7.69
CA ASP A 78 -18.90 -4.72 7.58
C ASP A 78 -19.34 -3.65 6.57
N GLU A 79 -19.26 -2.38 6.97
CA GLU A 79 -19.42 -1.28 6.02
C GLU A 79 -18.21 -1.18 5.11
N ALA A 80 -18.46 -1.05 3.81
CA ALA A 80 -17.40 -0.81 2.85
C ALA A 80 -16.91 0.65 2.97
N LEU A 81 -15.61 0.84 3.06
CA LEU A 81 -15.00 2.16 3.07
C LEU A 81 -14.88 2.69 1.65
N ALA A 82 -15.46 3.85 1.37
CA ALA A 82 -15.27 4.51 0.08
C ALA A 82 -13.79 4.89 -0.11
N HIS A 83 -13.31 4.83 -1.34
CA HIS A 83 -11.93 5.23 -1.65
C HIS A 83 -11.69 6.69 -1.29
N GLU A 84 -10.56 6.95 -0.66
CA GLU A 84 -10.05 8.29 -0.36
C GLU A 84 -8.94 8.61 -1.36
N TYR A 85 -9.35 8.88 -2.59
CA TYR A 85 -8.42 9.14 -3.68
C TYR A 85 -7.77 10.53 -3.54
N ASN A 86 -6.46 10.58 -3.74
CA ASN A 86 -5.69 11.83 -3.76
C ASN A 86 -4.78 11.85 -4.99
N VAL A 87 -4.87 12.92 -5.77
CA VAL A 87 -4.12 13.05 -7.03
C VAL A 87 -2.60 13.12 -6.84
N ASP A 88 -2.14 13.46 -5.64
CA ASP A 88 -0.71 13.59 -5.33
C ASP A 88 -0.11 12.29 -4.76
N LEU A 89 -0.96 11.28 -4.48
CA LEU A 89 -0.52 10.00 -3.91
C LEU A 89 -0.62 8.92 -4.98
N TRP A 90 0.53 8.48 -5.46
CA TRP A 90 0.64 7.45 -6.49
C TRP A 90 1.16 6.15 -5.88
N PRO A 91 0.83 4.99 -6.50
CA PRO A 91 1.28 3.69 -6.01
C PRO A 91 2.74 3.41 -6.40
N PHE A 92 3.65 4.22 -5.86
CA PHE A 92 5.10 4.05 -6.01
C PHE A 92 5.55 2.74 -5.37
N ARG A 93 6.77 2.33 -5.70
CA ARG A 93 7.41 1.18 -5.05
C ARG A 93 7.40 1.36 -3.53
N GLY A 94 6.86 0.37 -2.83
CA GLY A 94 6.67 0.40 -1.38
C GLY A 94 5.36 1.04 -0.91
N ALA A 95 4.52 1.51 -1.83
CA ALA A 95 3.22 2.09 -1.43
C ALA A 95 2.30 1.01 -0.85
N LEU A 96 1.62 1.37 0.25
CA LEU A 96 0.52 0.59 0.82
C LEU A 96 -0.77 1.06 0.17
N VAL A 97 -1.48 0.16 -0.49
CA VAL A 97 -2.73 0.50 -1.17
C VAL A 97 -3.85 -0.45 -0.75
N THR A 98 -5.06 0.06 -0.78
CA THR A 98 -6.26 -0.71 -0.41
C THR A 98 -6.63 -1.69 -1.52
N TYR A 99 -7.39 -2.72 -1.13
CA TYR A 99 -7.93 -3.70 -2.06
C TYR A 99 -9.41 -3.97 -1.74
N SER A 100 -10.18 -4.27 -2.77
CA SER A 100 -11.54 -4.81 -2.68
C SER A 100 -11.98 -5.27 -4.06
N GLU A 101 -12.85 -6.26 -4.14
CA GLU A 101 -13.54 -6.61 -5.38
C GLU A 101 -14.68 -5.63 -5.70
N LEU A 102 -15.06 -4.76 -4.76
CA LEU A 102 -16.14 -3.80 -4.96
C LEU A 102 -15.56 -2.48 -5.47
N PRO A 103 -15.84 -2.11 -6.74
CA PRO A 103 -15.26 -0.88 -7.31
C PRO A 103 -15.60 0.37 -6.51
N GLY A 104 -14.60 1.20 -6.25
CA GLY A 104 -14.74 2.45 -5.50
C GLY A 104 -14.73 2.28 -3.99
N TYR A 105 -14.48 1.07 -3.51
CA TYR A 105 -14.48 0.77 -2.07
C TYR A 105 -13.23 -0.01 -1.67
N SER A 106 -12.92 0.05 -0.39
CA SER A 106 -11.82 -0.66 0.26
C SER A 106 -12.36 -1.63 1.30
N ASP A 107 -11.61 -2.66 1.62
CA ASP A 107 -11.94 -3.58 2.72
C ASP A 107 -10.70 -3.80 3.63
N ALA A 108 -10.69 -4.85 4.43
CA ALA A 108 -9.59 -5.11 5.38
C ALA A 108 -8.31 -5.62 4.70
N ARG A 109 -8.37 -5.92 3.41
CA ARG A 109 -7.20 -6.39 2.64
C ARG A 109 -6.40 -5.19 2.15
N TYR A 110 -5.10 -5.38 2.02
CA TYR A 110 -4.21 -4.38 1.45
C TYR A 110 -3.11 -5.06 0.66
N LEU A 111 -2.55 -4.33 -0.25
CA LEU A 111 -1.36 -4.78 -0.97
C LEU A 111 -0.24 -3.76 -0.83
N VAL A 112 0.99 -4.25 -1.01
CA VAL A 112 2.19 -3.42 -1.00
C VAL A 112 2.81 -3.52 -2.38
N CYS A 113 2.99 -2.37 -3.00
CA CYS A 113 3.52 -2.27 -4.36
C CYS A 113 5.02 -2.50 -4.42
N ASN A 114 5.49 -3.17 -5.47
CA ASN A 114 6.90 -3.22 -5.82
C ASN A 114 7.08 -2.55 -7.19
N ASN A 115 7.18 -3.31 -8.28
CA ASN A 115 7.42 -2.70 -9.56
C ASN A 115 6.59 -3.39 -10.65
N ASP A 116 5.94 -2.59 -11.48
CA ASP A 116 5.12 -3.09 -12.57
C ASP A 116 5.93 -3.06 -13.87
N HIS A 117 6.30 -4.24 -14.35
CA HIS A 117 7.05 -4.39 -15.59
C HIS A 117 6.13 -4.55 -16.83
N THR A 118 4.80 -4.36 -16.65
CA THR A 118 3.85 -4.52 -17.76
C THR A 118 3.88 -3.35 -18.75
N MET A 119 4.37 -2.18 -18.33
CA MET A 119 4.50 -1.01 -19.21
C MET A 119 5.94 -0.83 -19.67
N THR A 120 6.10 -0.67 -20.97
CA THR A 120 7.41 -0.32 -21.55
C THR A 120 7.71 1.17 -21.32
N GLN A 121 8.97 1.55 -21.39
CA GLN A 121 9.37 2.96 -21.30
C GLN A 121 8.65 3.81 -22.35
N GLU A 122 8.51 3.31 -23.56
CA GLU A 122 7.80 4.00 -24.64
C GLU A 122 6.33 4.28 -24.29
N GLN A 123 5.64 3.28 -23.70
CA GLN A 123 4.24 3.45 -23.24
C GLN A 123 4.14 4.49 -22.12
N ILE A 124 5.09 4.50 -21.19
CA ILE A 124 5.14 5.49 -20.09
C ILE A 124 5.34 6.90 -20.68
N ASP A 125 6.27 7.05 -21.63
CA ASP A 125 6.57 8.34 -22.25
C ASP A 125 5.38 8.87 -23.05
N GLU A 126 4.68 8.01 -23.80
CA GLU A 126 3.46 8.37 -24.55
C GLU A 126 2.35 8.83 -23.59
N LEU A 127 2.16 8.11 -22.49
CA LEU A 127 1.15 8.44 -21.48
C LEU A 127 1.48 9.76 -20.80
N LYS A 128 2.73 9.95 -20.38
CA LYS A 128 3.23 11.20 -19.82
C LYS A 128 2.94 12.36 -20.76
N LYS A 129 3.32 12.22 -22.03
CA LYS A 129 3.07 13.23 -23.08
C LYS A 129 1.57 13.55 -23.18
N SER A 130 0.73 12.53 -23.32
CA SER A 130 -0.73 12.70 -23.45
C SER A 130 -1.33 13.45 -22.26
N MET A 131 -0.89 13.15 -21.04
CA MET A 131 -1.42 13.76 -19.82
C MET A 131 -0.88 15.18 -19.60
N THR A 132 0.38 15.44 -19.92
CA THR A 132 1.01 16.75 -19.69
C THR A 132 0.69 17.76 -20.82
N GLU A 133 0.42 17.30 -22.04
CA GLU A 133 0.09 18.19 -23.16
C GLU A 133 -1.40 18.56 -23.24
N SER A 134 -2.23 18.04 -22.37
CA SER A 134 -3.67 18.33 -22.38
C SER A 134 -3.94 19.84 -22.23
N GLU A 135 -4.71 20.40 -23.16
CA GLU A 135 -5.13 21.81 -23.11
C GLU A 135 -6.08 22.12 -21.94
N LYS A 136 -6.64 21.08 -21.31
CA LYS A 136 -7.56 21.22 -20.18
C LYS A 136 -6.84 21.43 -18.85
N ARG A 137 -5.51 21.36 -18.83
CA ARG A 137 -4.70 21.45 -17.60
C ARG A 137 -3.92 22.74 -17.57
N THR A 138 -3.79 23.32 -16.39
CA THR A 138 -2.92 24.47 -16.14
C THR A 138 -1.45 24.06 -16.20
N ASP A 139 -0.56 25.03 -16.37
CA ASP A 139 0.89 24.75 -16.41
C ASP A 139 1.40 24.15 -15.09
N VAL A 140 0.79 24.53 -13.96
CA VAL A 140 1.14 23.98 -12.64
C VAL A 140 0.77 22.48 -12.59
N GLU A 141 -0.45 22.14 -13.02
CA GLU A 141 -0.91 20.73 -13.08
C GLU A 141 -0.02 19.90 -14.00
N LYS A 142 0.37 20.44 -15.14
CA LYS A 142 1.27 19.76 -16.09
C LYS A 142 2.65 19.51 -15.47
N ALA A 143 3.20 20.51 -14.78
CA ALA A 143 4.48 20.39 -14.10
C ALA A 143 4.42 19.34 -12.97
N ASN A 144 3.37 19.35 -12.17
CA ASN A 144 3.18 18.37 -11.10
C ASN A 144 3.07 16.94 -11.66
N LEU A 145 2.28 16.75 -12.71
CA LEU A 145 2.16 15.45 -13.39
C LEU A 145 3.52 14.99 -13.95
N SER A 146 4.25 15.89 -14.58
CA SER A 146 5.58 15.56 -15.11
C SER A 146 6.49 15.07 -13.98
N ASN A 147 6.52 15.78 -12.85
CA ASN A 147 7.33 15.41 -11.69
C ASN A 147 6.91 14.03 -11.12
N LEU A 148 5.62 13.74 -11.07
CA LEU A 148 5.11 12.45 -10.61
C LEU A 148 5.55 11.31 -11.54
N PHE A 149 5.46 11.51 -12.86
CA PHE A 149 5.95 10.55 -13.86
C PHE A 149 7.46 10.34 -13.73
N ASP A 150 8.23 11.42 -13.60
CA ASP A 150 9.69 11.33 -13.45
C ASP A 150 10.04 10.56 -12.16
N LYS A 151 9.31 10.81 -11.09
CA LYS A 151 9.48 10.07 -9.84
C LYS A 151 9.12 8.59 -10.01
N PHE A 152 8.02 8.30 -10.71
CA PHE A 152 7.61 6.91 -10.99
C PHE A 152 8.69 6.15 -11.76
N ILE A 153 9.27 6.79 -12.79
CA ILE A 153 10.36 6.20 -13.59
C ILE A 153 11.59 5.94 -12.69
N GLU A 154 11.90 6.89 -11.78
CA GLU A 154 13.05 6.79 -10.89
C GLU A 154 12.92 5.65 -9.88
N VAL A 155 11.76 5.55 -9.22
CA VAL A 155 11.62 4.65 -8.06
C VAL A 155 10.81 3.38 -8.33
N GLY A 156 10.04 3.37 -9.42
CA GLY A 156 9.15 2.26 -9.75
C GLY A 156 7.80 2.36 -9.05
N GLY A 157 6.98 1.35 -9.24
CA GLY A 157 5.64 1.25 -8.67
C GLY A 157 4.67 0.55 -9.61
N VAL A 158 3.38 0.61 -9.29
CA VAL A 158 2.32 -0.08 -10.07
C VAL A 158 1.40 0.98 -10.70
N PHE A 159 1.85 1.55 -11.81
CA PHE A 159 1.17 2.68 -12.46
C PHE A 159 -0.31 2.40 -12.76
N GLY A 160 -0.64 1.18 -13.16
CA GLY A 160 -2.02 0.78 -13.49
C GLY A 160 -3.03 0.94 -12.35
N MET A 161 -2.57 1.09 -11.12
CA MET A 161 -3.44 1.32 -9.95
C MET A 161 -3.70 2.82 -9.70
N SER A 162 -3.01 3.72 -10.39
CA SER A 162 -3.16 5.17 -10.19
C SER A 162 -4.61 5.61 -10.42
N GLY A 163 -5.19 6.28 -9.44
CA GLY A 163 -6.57 6.79 -9.53
C GLY A 163 -7.67 5.76 -9.28
N SER A 164 -7.33 4.51 -8.95
CA SER A 164 -8.32 3.44 -8.74
C SER A 164 -8.30 2.84 -7.34
N VAL A 165 -7.33 3.23 -6.51
CA VAL A 165 -7.16 2.72 -5.13
C VAL A 165 -6.88 3.88 -4.18
N THR A 166 -7.05 3.65 -2.88
CA THR A 166 -6.51 4.56 -1.86
C THR A 166 -5.07 4.18 -1.59
N VAL A 167 -4.14 5.12 -1.80
CA VAL A 167 -2.74 4.99 -1.36
C VAL A 167 -2.68 5.55 0.05
N PHE A 168 -2.55 4.68 1.07
CA PHE A 168 -2.68 5.10 2.46
C PHE A 168 -1.36 5.06 3.25
N GLY A 169 -0.27 4.68 2.61
CA GLY A 169 1.04 4.68 3.25
C GLY A 169 2.17 4.44 2.27
N GLN A 170 3.41 4.59 2.76
CA GLN A 170 4.62 4.41 1.96
C GLN A 170 5.71 3.77 2.81
N THR A 171 6.25 2.67 2.34
CA THR A 171 7.42 2.02 2.95
C THR A 171 8.64 2.94 2.83
N TYR A 172 9.30 3.19 3.95
CA TYR A 172 10.53 3.99 4.00
C TYR A 172 11.74 3.18 4.47
N GLU A 173 11.51 2.01 5.07
CA GLU A 173 12.56 1.10 5.56
C GLU A 173 12.16 -0.34 5.23
N GLY A 174 13.12 -1.16 4.78
CA GLY A 174 12.87 -2.56 4.46
C GLY A 174 12.29 -2.79 3.06
N LEU A 175 12.57 -1.94 2.08
CA LEU A 175 12.15 -2.16 0.68
C LEU A 175 12.67 -3.46 0.09
N ASP A 176 13.81 -3.96 0.55
CA ASP A 176 14.34 -5.27 0.17
C ASP A 176 13.46 -6.42 0.70
N VAL A 177 12.82 -6.23 1.85
CA VAL A 177 11.85 -7.20 2.40
C VAL A 177 10.57 -7.17 1.55
N VAL A 178 10.08 -5.99 1.18
CA VAL A 178 8.94 -5.84 0.26
C VAL A 178 9.24 -6.58 -1.06
N GLU A 179 10.43 -6.39 -1.61
CA GLU A 179 10.86 -7.09 -2.84
C GLU A 179 10.83 -8.61 -2.67
N LYS A 180 11.35 -9.13 -1.54
CA LYS A 180 11.30 -10.57 -1.25
C LYS A 180 9.86 -11.08 -1.16
N LEU A 181 8.97 -10.33 -0.50
CA LEU A 181 7.55 -10.68 -0.37
C LEU A 181 6.84 -10.69 -1.73
N CYS A 182 7.19 -9.76 -2.62
CA CYS A 182 6.66 -9.70 -3.98
C CYS A 182 7.25 -10.78 -4.90
N ASN A 183 8.24 -11.53 -4.42
CA ASN A 183 8.89 -12.61 -5.18
C ASN A 183 8.64 -14.00 -4.57
N ILE A 184 7.72 -14.12 -3.62
CA ILE A 184 7.22 -15.42 -3.14
C ILE A 184 6.62 -16.16 -4.33
N GLN A 185 6.97 -17.42 -4.51
CA GLN A 185 6.44 -18.22 -5.61
C GLN A 185 4.92 -18.27 -5.55
N SER A 186 4.26 -17.98 -6.67
CA SER A 186 2.82 -18.00 -6.80
C SER A 186 2.37 -18.80 -8.02
N ASP A 187 1.15 -19.27 -8.00
CA ASP A 187 0.51 -19.95 -9.14
C ASP A 187 0.19 -18.92 -10.24
N GLU A 188 0.63 -19.16 -11.44
CA GLU A 188 0.52 -18.20 -12.57
C GLU A 188 -0.92 -17.86 -12.97
N ASN A 189 -1.88 -18.72 -12.65
CA ASN A 189 -3.29 -18.54 -13.05
C ASN A 189 -4.14 -17.90 -11.95
N THR A 190 -3.82 -18.22 -10.69
CA THR A 190 -4.62 -17.79 -9.53
C THR A 190 -3.91 -16.75 -8.67
N TYR A 191 -2.61 -16.53 -8.91
CA TYR A 191 -1.72 -15.66 -8.14
C TYR A 191 -1.58 -16.07 -6.66
N ARG A 192 -2.12 -17.21 -6.26
CA ARG A 192 -2.00 -17.69 -4.87
C ARG A 192 -0.57 -18.07 -4.56
N ALA A 193 -0.10 -17.62 -3.40
CA ALA A 193 1.22 -18.01 -2.90
C ALA A 193 1.28 -19.53 -2.73
N VAL A 194 2.37 -20.14 -3.20
CA VAL A 194 2.60 -21.59 -3.11
C VAL A 194 3.05 -21.96 -1.71
N ASP A 195 3.98 -21.18 -1.16
CA ASP A 195 4.49 -21.39 0.20
C ASP A 195 3.83 -20.41 1.16
N THR A 196 3.57 -20.85 2.38
CA THR A 196 3.02 -20.00 3.42
C THR A 196 4.12 -19.09 3.96
N VAL A 197 3.96 -17.79 3.77
CA VAL A 197 4.80 -16.73 4.36
C VAL A 197 3.87 -15.82 5.16
N LEU A 198 4.18 -15.61 6.42
CA LEU A 198 3.28 -14.89 7.34
C LEU A 198 3.72 -13.44 7.56
N VAL A 199 2.72 -12.58 7.67
CA VAL A 199 2.83 -11.31 8.39
C VAL A 199 2.61 -11.68 9.86
N LYS A 200 3.69 -11.74 10.64
CA LYS A 200 3.65 -12.20 12.04
C LYS A 200 2.95 -11.21 12.94
N SER A 201 3.18 -9.91 12.69
CA SER A 201 2.48 -8.83 13.41
C SER A 201 2.52 -7.52 12.62
N VAL A 202 1.54 -6.67 12.89
CA VAL A 202 1.53 -5.27 12.43
C VAL A 202 1.38 -4.37 13.66
N THR A 203 2.43 -3.62 13.99
CA THR A 203 2.47 -2.73 15.16
C THR A 203 2.39 -1.27 14.71
N ILE A 204 1.51 -0.51 15.34
CA ILE A 204 1.38 0.93 15.09
C ILE A 204 2.27 1.70 16.08
N SER A 205 3.03 2.67 15.58
CA SER A 205 3.93 3.50 16.38
C SER A 205 3.97 4.91 15.80
N GLU A 206 4.71 5.79 16.44
CA GLU A 206 4.96 7.14 15.97
C GLU A 206 6.38 7.25 15.40
N TYR A 207 6.53 7.92 14.29
CA TYR A 207 7.84 8.20 13.70
C TYR A 207 8.54 9.30 14.49
N HIS A 208 9.75 9.03 14.96
CA HIS A 208 10.63 9.99 15.59
C HIS A 208 11.89 10.16 14.73
N ALA A 209 12.16 11.37 14.29
CA ALA A 209 13.27 11.68 13.38
C ALA A 209 14.67 11.35 13.97
N ASP A 210 14.74 11.14 15.28
CA ASP A 210 16.00 10.87 16.00
C ASP A 210 16.30 9.37 16.19
N GLY A 211 15.56 8.49 15.54
CA GLY A 211 15.87 7.06 15.47
C GLY A 211 15.47 6.20 16.67
N GLU A 212 14.68 6.72 17.62
CA GLU A 212 14.12 5.90 18.70
C GLU A 212 12.61 5.76 18.57
N SER A 213 12.15 4.55 18.29
CA SER A 213 10.75 4.22 18.43
C SER A 213 10.46 3.97 19.90
N SER A 214 9.72 4.83 20.56
CA SER A 214 9.22 4.54 21.90
C SER A 214 8.03 3.60 21.79
N GLY A 215 8.28 2.33 21.90
CA GLY A 215 7.22 1.35 22.10
C GLY A 215 6.60 1.56 23.47
N THR A 216 5.43 2.16 23.53
CA THR A 216 4.64 2.19 24.76
C THR A 216 3.94 0.85 24.92
N ALA A 217 4.63 -0.08 25.57
CA ALA A 217 3.94 -1.20 26.19
C ALA A 217 3.38 -0.69 27.53
N GLU A 218 2.16 -0.21 27.54
CA GLU A 218 1.44 -0.03 28.79
C GLU A 218 0.76 -1.34 29.16
N GLN A 219 1.01 -1.78 30.39
CA GLN A 219 0.42 -2.96 31.03
C GLN A 219 -1.09 -2.81 31.23
#